data_9177533dd4d65ef156cac0e31597174a
#
_entry.id   9177533dd4d65ef156cac0e31597174a
#
_cell.length_a   1.000
_cell.length_b   1.000
_cell.length_c   1.000
_cell.angle_alpha   90.00
_cell.angle_beta   90.00
_cell.angle_gamma   90.00
#
_symmetry.space_group_name_H-M   'P 1'
#
loop_
_entity.id
_entity.type
_entity.pdbx_description
1 polymer ?
#
loop_
_entity_poly.entity_id
_entity_poly.type
_entity_poly.pdbx_seq_one_letter_code
_entity_poly.pdbx_strand_id
1 'polypeptide(L)'
;FERWGTRNHGYLVKKLVDHSEETLIKLVEKDGLLLQYIEVKYRTENIYLHAIRQNPDALQFVAEQTNQMCLECVRKKGVTLRYVQHQQSDICQEALKQEPISIIYCYTPTEEQCQLAVSIDGMVIRCIDNPSQQVRDIAVKQNERAKIYINSPLPTQNQ
;
A
#
# COMPACT_ATOMS: atom_id res chain seq x y z
N PHE A 1 0.82 18.10 26.16
CA PHE A 1 -0.08 16.95 25.92
C PHE A 1 0.77 15.75 25.54
N GLU A 2 0.72 14.71 26.37
CA GLU A 2 1.71 13.67 26.54
C GLU A 2 1.77 12.72 25.34
N ARG A 3 2.99 12.54 24.87
CA ARG A 3 3.48 11.49 23.98
C ARG A 3 3.35 10.13 24.69
N TRP A 4 2.18 9.51 24.67
CA TRP A 4 2.02 8.13 25.11
C TRP A 4 2.62 7.24 24.05
N GLY A 5 3.81 6.72 24.34
CA GLY A 5 4.57 5.90 23.42
C GLY A 5 3.83 4.60 23.06
N THR A 6 3.94 4.22 21.81
CA THR A 6 3.37 3.03 21.13
C THR A 6 3.60 1.69 21.87
N ARG A 7 4.48 1.62 22.86
CA ARG A 7 4.79 0.41 23.63
C ARG A 7 3.69 -0.02 24.60
N ASN A 8 2.81 0.89 25.05
CA ASN A 8 1.79 0.57 26.07
C ASN A 8 0.45 0.09 25.46
N HIS A 9 0.15 0.43 24.22
CA HIS A 9 -1.15 0.08 23.60
C HIS A 9 -1.34 -1.43 23.45
N GLY A 10 -0.32 -2.17 23.00
CA GLY A 10 -0.40 -3.62 22.84
C GLY A 10 -0.63 -4.38 24.16
N TYR A 11 -0.05 -3.90 25.26
CA TYR A 11 -0.27 -4.48 26.58
C TYR A 11 -1.70 -4.23 27.08
N LEU A 12 -2.23 -3.03 26.83
CA LEU A 12 -3.60 -2.67 27.21
C LEU A 12 -4.62 -3.48 26.42
N VAL A 13 -4.42 -3.69 25.11
CA VAL A 13 -5.29 -4.51 24.27
C VAL A 13 -5.33 -5.96 24.77
N LYS A 14 -4.17 -6.53 25.11
CA LYS A 14 -4.07 -7.90 25.66
C LYS A 14 -4.71 -8.06 27.03
N LYS A 15 -4.89 -6.98 27.78
CA LYS A 15 -5.54 -6.94 29.10
C LYS A 15 -7.03 -6.52 29.04
N LEU A 16 -7.58 -6.29 27.86
CA LEU A 16 -9.01 -6.04 27.74
C LEU A 16 -9.77 -7.21 28.34
N VAL A 17 -10.68 -6.92 29.24
CA VAL A 17 -11.58 -7.90 29.85
C VAL A 17 -12.76 -8.17 28.92
N ASP A 18 -13.16 -7.13 28.16
CA ASP A 18 -14.26 -7.22 27.19
C ASP A 18 -13.69 -7.30 25.75
N HIS A 19 -13.93 -8.46 25.11
CA HIS A 19 -13.57 -8.71 23.73
C HIS A 19 -14.80 -8.68 22.81
N SER A 20 -15.86 -7.97 23.21
CA SER A 20 -17.02 -7.77 22.33
C SER A 20 -16.61 -7.06 21.06
N GLU A 21 -17.28 -7.37 19.95
CA GLU A 21 -17.01 -6.75 18.65
C GLU A 21 -17.11 -5.23 18.74
N GLU A 22 -18.11 -4.72 19.47
CA GLU A 22 -18.30 -3.26 19.65
C GLU A 22 -17.10 -2.60 20.33
N THR A 23 -16.55 -3.22 21.38
CA THR A 23 -15.36 -2.70 22.08
C THR A 23 -14.13 -2.73 21.19
N LEU A 24 -13.94 -3.79 20.41
CA LEU A 24 -12.81 -3.92 19.49
C LEU A 24 -12.91 -2.97 18.30
N ILE A 25 -14.11 -2.69 17.80
CA ILE A 25 -14.36 -1.67 16.78
C ILE A 25 -13.95 -0.28 17.30
N LYS A 26 -14.44 0.12 18.48
CA LYS A 26 -14.05 1.41 19.10
C LYS A 26 -12.55 1.54 19.28
N LEU A 27 -11.86 0.43 19.52
CA LEU A 27 -10.41 0.39 19.65
C LEU A 27 -9.72 0.68 18.33
N VAL A 28 -10.07 -0.05 17.25
CA VAL A 28 -9.44 0.14 15.93
C VAL A 28 -9.88 1.45 15.25
N GLU A 29 -11.01 2.01 15.62
CA GLU A 29 -11.41 3.37 15.17
C GLU A 29 -10.54 4.48 15.77
N LYS A 30 -9.93 4.26 16.93
CA LYS A 30 -8.94 5.18 17.50
C LYS A 30 -7.58 5.06 16.81
N ASP A 31 -7.15 3.84 16.54
CA ASP A 31 -5.92 3.53 15.81
C ASP A 31 -6.05 2.16 15.15
N GLY A 32 -6.17 2.15 13.81
CA GLY A 32 -6.33 0.93 13.01
C GLY A 32 -5.18 -0.07 13.17
N LEU A 33 -3.98 0.42 13.49
CA LEU A 33 -2.81 -0.45 13.71
C LEU A 33 -2.92 -1.28 14.98
N LEU A 34 -3.85 -0.96 15.91
CA LEU A 34 -4.13 -1.79 17.07
C LEU A 34 -4.69 -3.16 16.70
N LEU A 35 -5.16 -3.33 15.46
CA LEU A 35 -5.56 -4.61 14.91
C LEU A 35 -4.49 -5.70 15.12
N GLN A 36 -3.21 -5.36 15.07
CA GLN A 36 -2.09 -6.31 15.28
C GLN A 36 -2.11 -6.99 16.65
N TYR A 37 -2.69 -6.32 17.67
CA TYR A 37 -2.72 -6.82 19.04
C TYR A 37 -4.00 -7.57 19.40
N ILE A 38 -5.04 -7.49 18.56
CA ILE A 38 -6.27 -8.26 18.73
C ILE A 38 -5.98 -9.72 18.34
N GLU A 39 -6.36 -10.68 19.19
CA GLU A 39 -6.20 -12.09 18.85
C GLU A 39 -7.02 -12.46 17.62
N VAL A 40 -6.49 -13.30 16.75
CA VAL A 40 -7.12 -13.68 15.45
C VAL A 40 -8.55 -14.18 15.61
N LYS A 41 -8.83 -14.95 16.66
CA LYS A 41 -10.17 -15.51 16.96
C LYS A 41 -11.26 -14.44 17.16
N TYR A 42 -10.89 -13.20 17.47
CA TYR A 42 -11.81 -12.08 17.67
C TYR A 42 -11.88 -11.13 16.47
N ARG A 43 -11.04 -11.33 15.43
CA ARG A 43 -10.99 -10.45 14.26
C ARG A 43 -12.09 -10.85 13.28
N THR A 44 -13.19 -10.11 13.31
CA THR A 44 -14.26 -10.24 12.30
C THR A 44 -13.96 -9.37 11.09
N GLU A 45 -14.64 -9.64 9.97
CA GLU A 45 -14.57 -8.81 8.77
C GLU A 45 -14.91 -7.34 9.08
N ASN A 46 -15.89 -7.13 9.95
CA ASN A 46 -16.31 -5.80 10.36
C ASN A 46 -15.18 -5.04 11.09
N ILE A 47 -14.47 -5.71 11.99
CA ILE A 47 -13.28 -5.13 12.67
C ILE A 47 -12.19 -4.79 11.66
N TYR A 48 -11.93 -5.67 10.67
CA TYR A 48 -10.99 -5.39 9.60
C TYR A 48 -11.36 -4.13 8.81
N LEU A 49 -12.64 -4.01 8.42
CA LEU A 49 -13.12 -2.84 7.67
C LEU A 49 -12.95 -1.54 8.46
N HIS A 50 -13.30 -1.53 9.75
CA HIS A 50 -13.09 -0.35 10.59
C HIS A 50 -11.60 0.00 10.73
N ALA A 51 -10.74 -1.00 10.93
CA ALA A 51 -9.30 -0.81 11.04
C ALA A 51 -8.69 -0.19 9.77
N ILE A 52 -8.98 -0.77 8.58
CA ILE A 52 -8.44 -0.26 7.29
C ILE A 52 -9.01 1.10 6.90
N ARG A 53 -10.25 1.38 7.30
CA ARG A 53 -10.86 2.71 7.10
C ARG A 53 -10.20 3.77 7.95
N GLN A 54 -9.83 3.44 9.15
CA GLN A 54 -9.08 4.35 10.01
C GLN A 54 -7.64 4.50 9.52
N ASN A 55 -6.95 3.39 9.23
CA ASN A 55 -5.57 3.40 8.73
C ASN A 55 -5.36 2.30 7.66
N PRO A 56 -5.17 2.67 6.39
CA PRO A 56 -4.96 1.70 5.31
C PRO A 56 -3.77 0.75 5.53
N ASP A 57 -2.75 1.16 6.30
CA ASP A 57 -1.62 0.29 6.63
C ASP A 57 -2.01 -0.91 7.52
N ALA A 58 -3.22 -0.89 8.13
CA ALA A 58 -3.77 -2.03 8.86
C ALA A 58 -4.04 -3.24 7.96
N LEU A 59 -4.09 -3.06 6.63
CA LEU A 59 -4.24 -4.15 5.67
C LEU A 59 -3.18 -5.25 5.84
N GLN A 60 -1.98 -4.90 6.31
CA GLN A 60 -0.91 -5.87 6.59
C GLN A 60 -1.28 -6.92 7.64
N PHE A 61 -2.28 -6.63 8.49
CA PHE A 61 -2.74 -7.52 9.57
C PHE A 61 -4.02 -8.27 9.21
N VAL A 62 -4.57 -8.08 8.01
CA VAL A 62 -5.75 -8.77 7.50
C VAL A 62 -5.30 -10.09 6.88
N ALA A 63 -5.77 -11.22 7.46
CA ALA A 63 -5.38 -12.55 7.00
C ALA A 63 -6.09 -12.92 5.68
N GLU A 64 -7.38 -12.64 5.59
CA GLU A 64 -8.21 -12.92 4.40
C GLU A 64 -8.64 -11.59 3.78
N GLN A 65 -7.88 -11.15 2.79
CA GLN A 65 -8.12 -9.88 2.11
C GLN A 65 -9.14 -10.05 1.01
N THR A 66 -10.22 -9.26 1.04
CA THR A 66 -11.15 -9.16 -0.09
C THR A 66 -10.67 -8.09 -1.08
N ASN A 67 -11.06 -8.21 -2.36
CA ASN A 67 -10.75 -7.19 -3.36
C ASN A 67 -11.22 -5.80 -2.94
N GLN A 68 -12.41 -5.74 -2.31
CA GLN A 68 -12.97 -4.48 -1.85
C GLN A 68 -12.10 -3.83 -0.77
N MET A 69 -11.60 -4.59 0.20
CA MET A 69 -10.66 -4.10 1.22
C MET A 69 -9.38 -3.55 0.58
N CYS A 70 -8.81 -4.31 -0.37
CA CYS A 70 -7.60 -3.88 -1.08
C CYS A 70 -7.82 -2.59 -1.87
N LEU A 71 -8.92 -2.50 -2.65
CA LEU A 71 -9.27 -1.29 -3.40
C LEU A 71 -9.51 -0.09 -2.48
N GLU A 72 -10.20 -0.29 -1.35
CA GLU A 72 -10.43 0.78 -0.37
C GLU A 72 -9.11 1.32 0.20
N CYS A 73 -8.15 0.43 0.48
CA CYS A 73 -6.84 0.82 0.98
C CYS A 73 -6.01 1.57 -0.08
N VAL A 74 -5.86 1.00 -1.29
CA VAL A 74 -5.01 1.60 -2.31
C VAL A 74 -5.56 2.93 -2.84
N ARG A 75 -6.86 3.13 -2.84
CA ARG A 75 -7.48 4.42 -3.18
C ARG A 75 -7.20 5.53 -2.18
N LYS A 76 -7.00 5.18 -0.92
CA LYS A 76 -6.60 6.14 0.12
C LYS A 76 -5.10 6.39 0.13
N LYS A 77 -4.32 5.33 -0.09
CA LYS A 77 -2.86 5.34 0.00
C LYS A 77 -2.30 4.27 -0.94
N GLY A 78 -1.84 4.68 -2.13
CA GLY A 78 -1.41 3.77 -3.19
C GLY A 78 -0.32 2.80 -2.76
N VAL A 79 0.64 3.26 -1.94
CA VAL A 79 1.75 2.41 -1.45
C VAL A 79 1.30 1.27 -0.53
N THR A 80 0.03 1.20 -0.10
CA THR A 80 -0.51 0.03 0.60
C THR A 80 -0.61 -1.21 -0.29
N LEU A 81 -0.40 -1.05 -1.62
CA LEU A 81 -0.26 -2.15 -2.57
C LEU A 81 0.77 -3.18 -2.10
N ARG A 82 1.80 -2.77 -1.37
CA ARG A 82 2.81 -3.66 -0.77
C ARG A 82 2.25 -4.71 0.19
N TYR A 83 1.04 -4.48 0.74
CA TYR A 83 0.38 -5.39 1.67
C TYR A 83 -0.69 -6.25 0.99
N VAL A 84 -0.97 -6.00 -0.29
CA VAL A 84 -1.96 -6.77 -1.06
C VAL A 84 -1.39 -8.13 -1.42
N GLN A 85 -2.05 -9.20 -0.93
CA GLN A 85 -1.61 -10.59 -1.15
C GLN A 85 -1.86 -11.06 -2.58
N HIS A 86 -2.99 -10.67 -3.18
CA HIS A 86 -3.38 -11.04 -4.52
C HIS A 86 -3.61 -9.78 -5.37
N GLN A 87 -2.58 -9.37 -6.07
CA GLN A 87 -2.61 -8.14 -6.87
C GLN A 87 -3.33 -8.36 -8.19
N GLN A 88 -4.62 -8.00 -8.22
CA GLN A 88 -5.37 -7.94 -9.48
C GLN A 88 -5.06 -6.63 -10.22
N SER A 89 -5.28 -6.64 -11.55
CA SER A 89 -4.90 -5.52 -12.41
C SER A 89 -5.58 -4.20 -12.03
N ASP A 90 -6.84 -4.26 -11.64
CA ASP A 90 -7.61 -3.10 -11.20
C ASP A 90 -7.07 -2.49 -9.88
N ILE A 91 -6.67 -3.34 -8.93
CA ILE A 91 -6.05 -2.89 -7.67
C ILE A 91 -4.72 -2.19 -7.96
N CYS A 92 -3.88 -2.77 -8.82
CA CYS A 92 -2.62 -2.16 -9.23
C CYS A 92 -2.86 -0.80 -9.92
N GLN A 93 -3.82 -0.74 -10.86
CA GLN A 93 -4.14 0.51 -11.55
C GLN A 93 -4.63 1.61 -10.60
N GLU A 94 -5.50 1.28 -9.64
CA GLU A 94 -5.97 2.25 -8.65
C GLU A 94 -4.82 2.73 -7.74
N ALA A 95 -3.92 1.83 -7.34
CA ALA A 95 -2.74 2.19 -6.58
C ALA A 95 -1.84 3.17 -7.34
N LEU A 96 -1.59 2.91 -8.64
CA LEU A 96 -0.76 3.75 -9.50
C LEU A 96 -1.41 5.12 -9.80
N LYS A 97 -2.73 5.18 -9.95
CA LYS A 97 -3.47 6.45 -10.08
C LYS A 97 -3.33 7.31 -8.84
N GLN A 98 -3.36 6.70 -7.66
CA GLN A 98 -3.24 7.39 -6.40
C GLN A 98 -1.80 7.83 -6.12
N GLU A 99 -0.84 6.92 -6.29
CA GLU A 99 0.58 7.16 -6.07
C GLU A 99 1.41 6.38 -7.10
N PRO A 100 1.93 7.02 -8.16
CA PRO A 100 2.70 6.33 -9.22
C PRO A 100 3.91 5.54 -8.73
N ILE A 101 4.52 5.99 -7.63
CA ILE A 101 5.64 5.27 -7.00
C ILE A 101 5.26 3.85 -6.53
N SER A 102 3.95 3.56 -6.41
CA SER A 102 3.46 2.21 -6.05
C SER A 102 3.85 1.15 -7.07
N ILE A 103 4.35 1.54 -8.25
CA ILE A 103 4.91 0.62 -9.27
C ILE A 103 5.98 -0.31 -8.69
N ILE A 104 6.75 0.14 -7.70
CA ILE A 104 7.79 -0.67 -7.02
C ILE A 104 7.22 -1.86 -6.24
N TYR A 105 5.92 -1.84 -5.95
CA TYR A 105 5.21 -2.89 -5.23
C TYR A 105 4.37 -3.77 -6.14
N CYS A 106 4.28 -3.48 -7.44
CA CYS A 106 3.66 -4.38 -8.41
C CYS A 106 4.56 -5.59 -8.62
N TYR A 107 4.02 -6.80 -8.45
CA TYR A 107 4.80 -8.03 -8.62
C TYR A 107 5.30 -8.22 -10.05
N THR A 108 4.43 -7.95 -11.03
CA THR A 108 4.73 -8.05 -12.46
C THR A 108 3.97 -6.92 -13.18
N PRO A 109 4.52 -5.70 -13.20
CA PRO A 109 3.82 -4.58 -13.83
C PRO A 109 3.70 -4.81 -15.34
N THR A 110 2.48 -4.60 -15.85
CA THR A 110 2.22 -4.65 -17.31
C THR A 110 2.75 -3.39 -18.00
N GLU A 111 2.88 -3.45 -19.32
CA GLU A 111 3.27 -2.28 -20.12
C GLU A 111 2.32 -1.10 -19.90
N GLU A 112 0.99 -1.34 -19.87
CA GLU A 112 -0.01 -0.29 -19.62
C GLU A 112 0.15 0.31 -18.21
N GLN A 113 0.49 -0.49 -17.22
CA GLN A 113 0.73 -0.03 -15.85
C GLN A 113 2.00 0.84 -15.77
N CYS A 114 3.06 0.45 -16.48
CA CYS A 114 4.27 1.25 -16.59
C CYS A 114 3.98 2.60 -17.28
N GLN A 115 3.26 2.58 -18.39
CA GLN A 115 2.86 3.79 -19.10
C GLN A 115 1.97 4.69 -18.24
N LEU A 116 1.01 4.13 -17.52
CA LEU A 116 0.16 4.86 -16.57
C LEU A 116 1.00 5.56 -15.50
N ALA A 117 1.90 4.83 -14.86
CA ALA A 117 2.75 5.38 -13.79
C ALA A 117 3.59 6.56 -14.29
N VAL A 118 4.31 6.40 -15.43
CA VAL A 118 5.16 7.46 -15.97
C VAL A 118 4.37 8.61 -16.59
N SER A 119 3.13 8.39 -17.01
CA SER A 119 2.26 9.46 -17.50
C SER A 119 1.81 10.43 -16.41
N ILE A 120 1.75 9.96 -15.17
CA ILE A 120 1.40 10.75 -13.99
C ILE A 120 2.67 11.39 -13.39
N ASP A 121 3.72 10.58 -13.20
CA ASP A 121 5.04 11.05 -12.73
C ASP A 121 6.16 10.38 -13.55
N GLY A 122 6.74 11.12 -14.51
CA GLY A 122 7.83 10.63 -15.35
C GLY A 122 9.08 10.21 -14.60
N MET A 123 9.27 10.73 -13.36
CA MET A 123 10.44 10.40 -12.55
C MET A 123 10.40 8.97 -11.97
N VAL A 124 9.24 8.33 -11.95
CA VAL A 124 9.13 6.93 -11.48
C VAL A 124 9.74 5.94 -12.48
N ILE A 125 10.13 6.36 -13.68
CA ILE A 125 10.85 5.52 -14.66
C ILE A 125 12.11 4.91 -14.05
N ARG A 126 12.75 5.59 -13.11
CA ARG A 126 13.91 5.06 -12.34
C ARG A 126 13.63 3.77 -11.58
N CYS A 127 12.34 3.46 -11.36
CA CYS A 127 11.87 2.30 -10.62
C CYS A 127 11.33 1.19 -11.53
N ILE A 128 11.40 1.37 -12.85
CA ILE A 128 10.91 0.40 -13.83
C ILE A 128 12.11 -0.30 -14.47
N ASP A 129 12.16 -1.61 -14.31
CA ASP A 129 13.22 -2.42 -14.92
C ASP A 129 12.98 -2.56 -16.43
N ASN A 130 14.01 -2.25 -17.22
CA ASN A 130 14.00 -2.37 -18.69
C ASN A 130 12.76 -1.73 -19.36
N PRO A 131 12.48 -0.44 -19.12
CA PRO A 131 11.33 0.22 -19.69
C PRO A 131 11.40 0.21 -21.24
N SER A 132 10.25 -0.03 -21.90
CA SER A 132 10.14 0.05 -23.35
C SER A 132 10.44 1.44 -23.87
N GLN A 133 10.67 1.58 -25.18
CA GLN A 133 10.89 2.90 -25.78
C GLN A 133 9.65 3.79 -25.57
N GLN A 134 8.45 3.23 -25.64
CA GLN A 134 7.22 3.98 -25.44
C GLN A 134 7.09 4.51 -24.01
N VAL A 135 7.42 3.71 -22.99
CA VAL A 135 7.47 4.14 -21.57
C VAL A 135 8.48 5.28 -21.38
N ARG A 136 9.66 5.16 -22.02
CA ARG A 136 10.70 6.21 -21.98
C ARG A 136 10.21 7.52 -22.58
N ASP A 137 9.57 7.46 -23.74
CA ASP A 137 9.06 8.64 -24.45
C ASP A 137 7.96 9.35 -23.64
N ILE A 138 7.05 8.58 -23.03
CA ILE A 138 6.01 9.12 -22.15
C ILE A 138 6.64 9.79 -20.92
N ALA A 139 7.62 9.13 -20.28
CA ALA A 139 8.30 9.66 -19.11
C ALA A 139 8.99 11.00 -19.41
N VAL A 140 9.72 11.10 -20.52
CA VAL A 140 10.40 12.33 -20.93
C VAL A 140 9.41 13.42 -21.32
N LYS A 141 8.31 13.07 -21.98
CA LYS A 141 7.24 14.01 -22.32
C LYS A 141 6.59 14.59 -21.07
N GLN A 142 6.39 13.76 -20.04
CA GLN A 142 5.83 14.19 -18.77
C GLN A 142 6.83 15.03 -17.97
N ASN A 143 8.11 14.61 -17.91
CA ASN A 143 9.16 15.32 -17.20
C ASN A 143 10.52 15.15 -17.91
N GLU A 144 11.05 16.25 -18.48
CA GLU A 144 12.30 16.21 -19.24
C GLU A 144 13.51 15.68 -18.40
N ARG A 145 13.49 15.88 -17.08
CA ARG A 145 14.52 15.35 -16.17
C ARG A 145 14.59 13.82 -16.17
N ALA A 146 13.53 13.11 -16.61
CA ALA A 146 13.55 11.67 -16.74
C ALA A 146 14.66 11.14 -17.66
N LYS A 147 15.16 11.98 -18.58
CA LYS A 147 16.29 11.66 -19.49
C LYS A 147 17.53 11.16 -18.75
N ILE A 148 17.78 11.62 -17.53
CA ILE A 148 18.95 11.19 -16.74
C ILE A 148 18.91 9.69 -16.40
N TYR A 149 17.71 9.12 -16.24
CA TYR A 149 17.52 7.69 -15.91
C TYR A 149 17.44 6.79 -17.14
N ILE A 150 17.20 7.37 -18.32
CA ILE A 150 17.13 6.62 -19.59
C ILE A 150 18.52 6.40 -20.17
N ASN A 151 19.40 7.39 -20.01
CA ASN A 151 20.74 7.40 -20.59
C ASN A 151 21.83 6.84 -19.65
N SER A 152 21.52 6.60 -18.39
CA SER A 152 22.46 5.96 -17.47
C SER A 152 22.40 4.45 -17.65
N PRO A 153 23.53 3.75 -17.89
CA PRO A 153 23.54 2.30 -17.78
C PRO A 153 23.12 1.92 -16.36
N LEU A 154 22.18 0.97 -16.26
CA LEU A 154 21.74 0.43 -14.98
C LEU A 154 22.98 0.06 -14.15
N PRO A 155 23.03 0.40 -12.85
CA PRO A 155 24.07 -0.18 -11.99
C PRO A 155 23.92 -1.70 -12.07
N THR A 156 24.93 -2.36 -12.64
CA THR A 156 25.04 -3.81 -12.64
C THR A 156 24.93 -4.26 -11.19
N GLN A 157 23.83 -4.95 -10.85
CA GLN A 157 23.76 -5.66 -9.59
C GLN A 157 24.88 -6.69 -9.61
N ASN A 158 25.95 -6.41 -8.89
CA ASN A 158 27.01 -7.37 -8.63
C ASN A 158 26.36 -8.57 -7.92
N GLN A 159 26.53 -9.73 -8.52
CA GLN A 159 26.21 -11.06 -8.04
C GLN A 159 26.80 -11.33 -6.65
#